data_25b628dc419047eaefe1a8cd3e9fe009
#
_entry.id   25b628dc419047eaefe1a8cd3e9fe009
#
_cell.length_a   1.000
_cell.length_b   1.000
_cell.length_c   1.000
_cell.angle_alpha   90.00
_cell.angle_beta   90.00
_cell.angle_gamma   90.00
#
_symmetry.space_group_name_H-M   'P 1'
#
loop_
_entity.id
_entity.type
_entity.pdbx_description
1 polymer ?
#
loop_
_entity_poly.entity_id
_entity_poly.type
_entity_poly.pdbx_seq_one_letter_code
_entity_poly.pdbx_strand_id
1 'polypeptide(L)'
;MNIDWKTVKEYEDITYKKCNGVARIAINRPEVRNAFRPKTTSELYDAFYHVSEDSSVGVVLLTGEGPSPKDGGHAFCSGGDQKARGHKGYVGDDGRHRLNILEVQRLIRFMPKVVIAVVNGWAVGGGHSLHVVCDLTLASEEHAIFKQTDADVTSFDGGYGSAYLAKMVGQKKAREIFFLGRNYSAKEAEAMGMVNAVIPHAELEETSYQWAQEILGKSPMSIRMLKFAMNLTDDGMVGQQVFAGEATRLAYMTEEAKEGR
;
A
#
# COMPACT_ATOMS: atom_id res chain seq x y z
N MET A 1 -4.05 -13.40 -19.24
CA MET A 1 -2.64 -13.95 -19.24
C MET A 1 -2.45 -14.79 -17.98
N ASN A 2 -1.79 -15.95 -18.04
CA ASN A 2 -1.47 -16.71 -16.84
C ASN A 2 -0.10 -16.21 -16.32
N ILE A 3 -0.09 -15.46 -15.21
CA ILE A 3 1.13 -14.89 -14.62
C ILE A 3 1.78 -15.95 -13.74
N ASP A 4 3.00 -16.36 -14.05
CA ASP A 4 3.74 -17.41 -13.31
C ASP A 4 4.35 -16.84 -12.02
N TRP A 5 3.49 -16.60 -11.03
CA TRP A 5 3.88 -16.11 -9.71
C TRP A 5 4.67 -17.15 -8.94
N LYS A 6 5.90 -16.81 -8.54
CA LYS A 6 6.77 -17.68 -7.71
C LYS A 6 6.80 -17.15 -6.28
N THR A 7 6.51 -18.03 -5.31
CA THR A 7 6.60 -17.68 -3.89
C THR A 7 8.05 -17.31 -3.53
N VAL A 8 8.20 -16.18 -2.85
CA VAL A 8 9.51 -15.68 -2.37
C VAL A 8 9.75 -16.12 -0.94
N LYS A 9 8.73 -15.99 -0.09
CA LYS A 9 8.78 -16.35 1.32
C LYS A 9 7.38 -16.76 1.80
N GLU A 10 7.33 -17.78 2.63
CA GLU A 10 6.09 -18.23 3.27
C GLU A 10 5.81 -17.42 4.53
N TYR A 11 4.54 -17.00 4.67
CA TYR A 11 4.01 -16.29 5.81
C TYR A 11 2.67 -16.89 6.22
N GLU A 12 2.16 -16.53 7.38
CA GLU A 12 0.87 -17.00 7.87
C GLU A 12 -0.30 -16.13 7.35
N ASP A 13 -0.16 -14.81 7.48
CA ASP A 13 -1.23 -13.84 7.22
C ASP A 13 -1.12 -13.15 5.86
N ILE A 14 -0.02 -13.34 5.13
CA ILE A 14 0.17 -12.74 3.81
C ILE A 14 0.72 -13.75 2.80
N THR A 15 0.58 -13.43 1.52
CA THR A 15 1.35 -14.09 0.45
C THR A 15 2.37 -13.11 -0.12
N TYR A 16 3.58 -13.60 -0.41
CA TYR A 16 4.63 -12.81 -1.07
C TYR A 16 5.22 -13.60 -2.23
N LYS A 17 4.94 -13.12 -3.44
CA LYS A 17 5.31 -13.76 -4.70
C LYS A 17 6.00 -12.76 -5.62
N LYS A 18 6.74 -13.26 -6.63
CA LYS A 18 7.31 -12.41 -7.68
C LYS A 18 7.26 -13.05 -9.06
N CYS A 19 7.19 -12.21 -10.08
CA CYS A 19 7.27 -12.57 -11.50
C CYS A 19 7.86 -11.41 -12.31
N ASN A 20 8.91 -11.65 -13.08
CA ASN A 20 9.49 -10.70 -14.07
C ASN A 20 9.62 -9.25 -13.57
N GLY A 21 10.29 -9.05 -12.43
CA GLY A 21 10.53 -7.71 -11.87
C GLY A 21 9.37 -7.11 -11.07
N VAL A 22 8.24 -7.81 -10.98
CA VAL A 22 7.07 -7.41 -10.18
C VAL A 22 6.99 -8.29 -8.93
N ALA A 23 6.82 -7.67 -7.76
CA ALA A 23 6.43 -8.37 -6.54
C ALA A 23 4.93 -8.23 -6.31
N ARG A 24 4.30 -9.28 -5.80
CA ARG A 24 2.90 -9.27 -5.34
C ARG A 24 2.87 -9.62 -3.87
N ILE A 25 2.44 -8.68 -3.05
CA ILE A 25 2.22 -8.84 -1.61
C ILE A 25 0.72 -8.74 -1.39
N ALA A 26 0.12 -9.78 -0.79
CA ALA A 26 -1.31 -9.79 -0.55
C ALA A 26 -1.62 -10.21 0.89
N ILE A 27 -2.55 -9.50 1.55
CA ILE A 27 -3.08 -9.93 2.83
C ILE A 27 -3.93 -11.18 2.57
N ASN A 28 -3.69 -12.26 3.31
CA ASN A 28 -4.32 -13.56 3.12
C ASN A 28 -5.09 -13.99 4.38
N ARG A 29 -6.10 -13.20 4.73
CA ARG A 29 -7.06 -13.48 5.79
C ARG A 29 -8.50 -13.26 5.29
N PRO A 30 -8.91 -13.93 4.18
CA PRO A 30 -10.19 -13.64 3.54
C PRO A 30 -11.40 -13.95 4.43
N GLU A 31 -11.28 -14.86 5.40
CA GLU A 31 -12.32 -15.20 6.38
C GLU A 31 -12.71 -14.04 7.31
N VAL A 32 -11.82 -13.04 7.44
CA VAL A 32 -12.05 -11.79 8.18
C VAL A 32 -11.90 -10.56 7.26
N ARG A 33 -12.11 -10.74 5.94
CA ARG A 33 -12.02 -9.67 4.93
C ARG A 33 -10.68 -8.95 4.93
N ASN A 34 -9.61 -9.72 5.11
CA ASN A 34 -8.23 -9.23 5.12
C ASN A 34 -7.97 -8.15 6.19
N ALA A 35 -8.69 -8.21 7.32
CA ALA A 35 -8.38 -7.37 8.47
C ALA A 35 -6.98 -7.70 9.01
N PHE A 36 -6.18 -6.69 9.31
CA PHE A 36 -4.83 -6.89 9.82
C PHE A 36 -4.81 -6.99 11.36
N ARG A 37 -3.97 -7.86 11.87
CA ARG A 37 -3.57 -7.99 13.29
C ARG A 37 -2.07 -7.71 13.43
N PRO A 38 -1.51 -7.65 14.65
CA PRO A 38 -0.08 -7.38 14.84
C PRO A 38 0.84 -8.28 14.01
N LYS A 39 0.51 -9.56 13.88
CA LYS A 39 1.25 -10.50 13.03
C LYS A 39 1.21 -10.10 11.56
N THR A 40 0.04 -9.82 11.02
CA THR A 40 -0.13 -9.36 9.63
C THR A 40 0.72 -8.13 9.35
N THR A 41 0.73 -7.13 10.26
CA THR A 41 1.52 -5.91 10.07
C THR A 41 3.02 -6.17 10.17
N SER A 42 3.46 -7.10 11.00
CA SER A 42 4.86 -7.49 11.09
C SER A 42 5.32 -8.24 9.83
N GLU A 43 4.49 -9.12 9.28
CA GLU A 43 4.78 -9.83 8.03
C GLU A 43 4.78 -8.88 6.82
N LEU A 44 3.83 -7.94 6.75
CA LEU A 44 3.84 -6.88 5.73
C LEU A 44 5.13 -6.04 5.81
N TYR A 45 5.53 -5.62 7.01
CA TYR A 45 6.74 -4.85 7.20
C TYR A 45 7.97 -5.62 6.71
N ASP A 46 8.09 -6.89 7.10
CA ASP A 46 9.21 -7.75 6.68
C ASP A 46 9.22 -7.97 5.15
N ALA A 47 8.07 -8.22 4.53
CA ALA A 47 7.96 -8.38 3.09
C ALA A 47 8.31 -7.08 2.33
N PHE A 48 7.80 -5.94 2.77
CA PHE A 48 8.12 -4.63 2.17
C PHE A 48 9.58 -4.24 2.38
N TYR A 49 10.17 -4.52 3.54
CA TYR A 49 11.58 -4.31 3.78
C TYR A 49 12.43 -5.19 2.85
N HIS A 50 12.12 -6.49 2.78
CA HIS A 50 12.82 -7.42 1.90
C HIS A 50 12.72 -6.98 0.43
N VAL A 51 11.53 -6.63 -0.05
CA VAL A 51 11.36 -6.21 -1.44
C VAL A 51 12.04 -4.86 -1.73
N SER A 52 12.18 -3.98 -0.75
CA SER A 52 12.89 -2.71 -0.92
C SER A 52 14.37 -2.92 -1.28
N GLU A 53 14.99 -3.97 -0.75
CA GLU A 53 16.39 -4.33 -0.98
C GLU A 53 16.59 -5.27 -2.19
N ASP A 54 15.53 -5.96 -2.66
CA ASP A 54 15.64 -6.90 -3.79
C ASP A 54 15.83 -6.18 -5.13
N SER A 55 17.06 -6.12 -5.64
CA SER A 55 17.40 -5.48 -6.92
C SER A 55 16.71 -6.11 -8.14
N SER A 56 16.17 -7.34 -8.01
CA SER A 56 15.42 -7.99 -9.09
C SER A 56 13.97 -7.50 -9.21
N VAL A 57 13.49 -6.67 -8.29
CA VAL A 57 12.12 -6.12 -8.28
C VAL A 57 12.15 -4.62 -8.47
N GLY A 58 11.31 -4.08 -9.35
CA GLY A 58 11.14 -2.64 -9.56
C GLY A 58 9.76 -2.10 -9.17
N VAL A 59 8.73 -2.95 -9.18
CA VAL A 59 7.34 -2.57 -8.85
C VAL A 59 6.72 -3.58 -7.90
N VAL A 60 5.90 -3.09 -6.97
CA VAL A 60 5.14 -3.92 -6.01
C VAL A 60 3.65 -3.73 -6.23
N LEU A 61 2.91 -4.83 -6.32
CA LEU A 61 1.46 -4.87 -6.26
C LEU A 61 1.05 -5.23 -4.83
N LEU A 62 0.27 -4.38 -4.19
CA LEU A 62 -0.34 -4.65 -2.89
C LEU A 62 -1.82 -4.94 -3.06
N THR A 63 -2.30 -6.09 -2.57
CA THR A 63 -3.69 -6.52 -2.72
C THR A 63 -4.19 -7.34 -1.54
N GLY A 64 -5.39 -7.90 -1.63
CA GLY A 64 -5.94 -8.88 -0.71
C GLY A 64 -6.25 -10.20 -1.42
N GLU A 65 -6.05 -11.34 -0.77
CA GLU A 65 -6.51 -12.62 -1.25
C GLU A 65 -8.03 -12.79 -1.02
N GLY A 66 -8.65 -13.64 -1.77
CA GLY A 66 -10.10 -13.89 -1.64
C GLY A 66 -10.64 -14.70 -2.81
N PRO A 67 -11.94 -14.89 -2.87
CA PRO A 67 -13.02 -14.32 -2.04
C PRO A 67 -13.11 -14.89 -0.62
N SER A 68 -13.88 -14.21 0.24
CA SER A 68 -14.20 -14.71 1.59
C SER A 68 -14.95 -16.05 1.52
N PRO A 69 -14.51 -17.09 2.25
CA PRO A 69 -15.19 -18.37 2.27
C PRO A 69 -16.58 -18.34 2.93
N LYS A 70 -16.92 -17.24 3.61
CA LYS A 70 -18.21 -17.11 4.32
C LYS A 70 -19.35 -16.66 3.42
N ASP A 71 -19.06 -15.77 2.48
CA ASP A 71 -20.09 -15.08 1.69
C ASP A 71 -19.67 -14.73 0.26
N GLY A 72 -18.50 -15.17 -0.17
CA GLY A 72 -17.95 -14.86 -1.49
C GLY A 72 -17.52 -13.39 -1.68
N GLY A 73 -17.56 -12.57 -0.63
CA GLY A 73 -17.22 -11.16 -0.72
C GLY A 73 -15.72 -10.92 -0.86
N HIS A 74 -15.35 -9.91 -1.65
CA HIS A 74 -13.97 -9.52 -1.88
C HIS A 74 -13.56 -8.37 -0.96
N ALA A 75 -12.31 -8.39 -0.50
CA ALA A 75 -11.74 -7.30 0.28
C ALA A 75 -10.26 -7.13 -0.04
N PHE A 76 -9.86 -5.89 -0.25
CA PHE A 76 -8.46 -5.47 -0.23
C PHE A 76 -7.93 -5.56 1.20
N CYS A 77 -8.55 -4.80 2.11
CA CYS A 77 -8.25 -4.82 3.53
C CYS A 77 -9.37 -4.08 4.31
N SER A 78 -9.96 -4.73 5.27
CA SER A 78 -11.03 -4.13 6.11
C SER A 78 -10.50 -3.41 7.37
N GLY A 79 -9.21 -3.05 7.39
CA GLY A 79 -8.60 -2.32 8.50
C GLY A 79 -8.13 -3.20 9.63
N GLY A 80 -8.04 -2.63 10.83
CA GLY A 80 -7.61 -3.38 12.01
C GLY A 80 -8.64 -4.39 12.48
N ASP A 81 -8.19 -5.62 12.76
CA ASP A 81 -9.04 -6.70 13.28
C ASP A 81 -9.57 -6.34 14.68
N GLN A 82 -10.85 -5.95 14.75
CA GLN A 82 -11.49 -5.53 16.01
C GLN A 82 -11.58 -6.64 17.06
N LYS A 83 -11.53 -7.92 16.65
CA LYS A 83 -11.48 -9.04 17.59
C LYS A 83 -10.10 -9.22 18.21
N ALA A 84 -9.04 -8.89 17.46
CA ALA A 84 -7.67 -8.86 17.96
C ALA A 84 -7.38 -7.61 18.80
N ARG A 85 -8.20 -6.55 18.67
CA ARG A 85 -8.14 -5.34 19.48
C ARG A 85 -8.76 -5.60 20.84
N GLY A 86 -7.95 -5.94 21.85
CA GLY A 86 -8.41 -6.08 23.25
C GLY A 86 -8.66 -4.74 23.93
N HIS A 87 -9.09 -4.76 25.20
CA HIS A 87 -9.29 -3.56 26.01
C HIS A 87 -8.04 -2.66 26.12
N LYS A 88 -6.86 -3.24 25.91
CA LYS A 88 -5.56 -2.54 25.91
C LYS A 88 -5.05 -2.18 24.51
N GLY A 89 -5.89 -2.27 23.48
CA GLY A 89 -5.50 -2.09 22.08
C GLY A 89 -4.85 -3.35 21.48
N TYR A 90 -4.01 -3.15 20.46
CA TYR A 90 -3.29 -4.24 19.80
C TYR A 90 -2.01 -4.59 20.58
N VAL A 91 -1.81 -5.85 20.86
CA VAL A 91 -0.62 -6.38 21.54
C VAL A 91 0.05 -7.40 20.62
N GLY A 92 1.32 -7.20 20.33
CA GLY A 92 2.12 -8.13 19.54
C GLY A 92 2.46 -9.42 20.31
N ASP A 93 2.95 -10.43 19.61
CA ASP A 93 3.35 -11.71 20.21
C ASP A 93 4.48 -11.53 21.25
N ASP A 94 5.22 -10.44 21.16
CA ASP A 94 6.24 -10.03 22.13
C ASP A 94 5.69 -9.29 23.37
N GLY A 95 4.36 -9.22 23.51
CA GLY A 95 3.67 -8.54 24.60
C GLY A 95 3.69 -7.00 24.54
N ARG A 96 4.24 -6.41 23.49
CA ARG A 96 4.31 -4.95 23.34
C ARG A 96 3.05 -4.41 22.66
N HIS A 97 2.58 -3.27 23.18
CA HIS A 97 1.52 -2.51 22.55
C HIS A 97 2.06 -1.79 21.32
N ARG A 98 1.62 -2.16 20.13
CA ARG A 98 2.01 -1.47 18.89
C ARG A 98 1.00 -1.68 17.77
N LEU A 99 0.91 -0.67 16.92
CA LEU A 99 0.18 -0.75 15.66
C LEU A 99 1.17 -0.47 14.51
N ASN A 100 1.92 -1.51 14.09
CA ASN A 100 2.98 -1.40 13.10
C ASN A 100 2.48 -1.02 11.69
N ILE A 101 1.18 -0.89 11.48
CA ILE A 101 0.63 -0.48 10.18
C ILE A 101 1.16 0.89 9.73
N LEU A 102 1.40 1.80 10.67
CA LEU A 102 1.98 3.11 10.36
C LEU A 102 3.44 3.00 9.85
N GLU A 103 4.19 2.02 10.36
CA GLU A 103 5.54 1.74 9.85
C GLU A 103 5.51 1.11 8.46
N VAL A 104 4.50 0.28 8.15
CA VAL A 104 4.26 -0.23 6.80
C VAL A 104 3.94 0.92 5.84
N GLN A 105 3.06 1.85 6.23
CA GLN A 105 2.74 3.05 5.45
C GLN A 105 4.01 3.89 5.19
N ARG A 106 4.84 4.10 6.23
CA ARG A 106 6.10 4.83 6.10
C ARG A 106 7.06 4.14 5.14
N LEU A 107 7.18 2.82 5.22
CA LEU A 107 8.05 2.05 4.34
C LEU A 107 7.58 2.10 2.89
N ILE A 108 6.28 1.95 2.61
CA ILE A 108 5.70 2.11 1.27
C ILE A 108 6.06 3.47 0.68
N ARG A 109 5.94 4.54 1.48
CA ARG A 109 6.19 5.90 1.03
C ARG A 109 7.65 6.18 0.71
N PHE A 110 8.57 5.68 1.53
CA PHE A 110 10.00 5.98 1.41
C PHE A 110 10.82 4.96 0.63
N MET A 111 10.25 3.80 0.30
CA MET A 111 10.98 2.81 -0.49
C MET A 111 11.22 3.31 -1.93
N PRO A 112 12.36 2.91 -2.55
CA PRO A 112 12.76 3.40 -3.86
C PRO A 112 12.04 2.69 -5.03
N LYS A 113 10.86 2.15 -4.80
CA LYS A 113 10.08 1.35 -5.78
C LYS A 113 8.63 1.81 -5.79
N VAL A 114 8.01 1.73 -6.97
CA VAL A 114 6.58 2.04 -7.11
C VAL A 114 5.74 0.94 -6.45
N VAL A 115 4.74 1.35 -5.68
CA VAL A 115 3.74 0.46 -5.10
C VAL A 115 2.38 0.79 -5.70
N ILE A 116 1.73 -0.21 -6.31
CA ILE A 116 0.39 -0.12 -6.87
C ILE A 116 -0.56 -0.84 -5.93
N ALA A 117 -1.54 -0.14 -5.38
CA ALA A 117 -2.65 -0.77 -4.68
C ALA A 117 -3.63 -1.36 -5.70
N VAL A 118 -3.89 -2.66 -5.60
CA VAL A 118 -4.85 -3.40 -6.42
C VAL A 118 -6.05 -3.71 -5.55
N VAL A 119 -7.02 -2.78 -5.55
CA VAL A 119 -8.18 -2.81 -4.66
C VAL A 119 -9.25 -3.72 -5.25
N ASN A 120 -9.15 -5.00 -4.93
CA ASN A 120 -10.04 -6.05 -5.44
C ASN A 120 -11.40 -6.14 -4.72
N GLY A 121 -11.62 -5.34 -3.68
CA GLY A 121 -12.85 -5.33 -2.89
C GLY A 121 -12.85 -4.22 -1.84
N TRP A 122 -13.43 -4.46 -0.68
CA TRP A 122 -13.53 -3.47 0.39
C TRP A 122 -12.16 -2.98 0.88
N ALA A 123 -11.97 -1.66 0.87
CA ALA A 123 -10.85 -0.94 1.46
C ALA A 123 -11.38 -0.04 2.58
N VAL A 124 -11.21 -0.45 3.85
CA VAL A 124 -11.91 0.16 4.99
C VAL A 124 -10.94 0.55 6.10
N GLY A 125 -11.13 1.72 6.70
CA GLY A 125 -10.32 2.22 7.82
C GLY A 125 -8.82 2.21 7.48
N GLY A 126 -8.00 1.52 8.26
CA GLY A 126 -6.57 1.37 7.98
C GLY A 126 -6.26 0.71 6.62
N GLY A 127 -7.19 -0.10 6.08
CA GLY A 127 -7.09 -0.64 4.72
C GLY A 127 -7.30 0.44 3.65
N HIS A 128 -8.21 1.38 3.88
CA HIS A 128 -8.34 2.55 3.03
C HIS A 128 -7.06 3.40 3.08
N SER A 129 -6.49 3.61 4.25
CA SER A 129 -5.24 4.38 4.38
C SER A 129 -4.05 3.70 3.70
N LEU A 130 -4.02 2.36 3.63
CA LEU A 130 -2.97 1.63 2.90
C LEU A 130 -2.97 1.95 1.40
N HIS A 131 -4.14 1.97 0.74
CA HIS A 131 -4.15 2.32 -0.69
C HIS A 131 -3.80 3.78 -0.93
N VAL A 132 -4.21 4.70 -0.02
CA VAL A 132 -3.92 6.14 -0.11
C VAL A 132 -2.41 6.43 -0.09
N VAL A 133 -1.63 5.65 0.66
CA VAL A 133 -0.16 5.86 0.73
C VAL A 133 0.60 5.17 -0.41
N CYS A 134 -0.04 4.30 -1.18
CA CYS A 134 0.54 3.73 -2.39
C CYS A 134 0.69 4.79 -3.48
N ASP A 135 1.60 4.56 -4.42
CA ASP A 135 1.86 5.52 -5.50
C ASP A 135 0.73 5.57 -6.53
N LEU A 136 0.10 4.43 -6.79
CA LEU A 136 -1.04 4.27 -7.71
C LEU A 136 -2.09 3.35 -7.10
N THR A 137 -3.35 3.51 -7.55
CA THR A 137 -4.47 2.65 -7.14
C THR A 137 -5.29 2.25 -8.35
N LEU A 138 -5.46 0.93 -8.55
CA LEU A 138 -6.42 0.34 -9.48
C LEU A 138 -7.52 -0.35 -8.69
N ALA A 139 -8.77 -0.19 -9.08
CA ALA A 139 -9.91 -0.68 -8.32
C ALA A 139 -10.83 -1.57 -9.15
N SER A 140 -11.33 -2.66 -8.55
CA SER A 140 -12.39 -3.48 -9.14
C SER A 140 -13.67 -2.67 -9.33
N GLU A 141 -14.22 -2.69 -10.53
CA GLU A 141 -15.50 -2.01 -10.86
C GLU A 141 -16.64 -2.55 -10.00
N GLU A 142 -16.71 -3.88 -9.83
CA GLU A 142 -17.85 -4.55 -9.20
C GLU A 142 -17.74 -4.64 -7.70
N HIS A 143 -16.50 -4.70 -7.16
CA HIS A 143 -16.30 -5.09 -5.75
C HIS A 143 -15.62 -4.05 -4.89
N ALA A 144 -14.91 -3.07 -5.47
CA ALA A 144 -14.21 -2.08 -4.67
C ALA A 144 -15.17 -1.09 -4.02
N ILE A 145 -15.10 -1.02 -2.70
CA ILE A 145 -15.81 -0.06 -1.86
C ILE A 145 -14.80 0.59 -0.92
N PHE A 146 -14.79 1.90 -0.90
CA PHE A 146 -13.92 2.71 -0.07
C PHE A 146 -14.71 3.30 1.11
N LYS A 147 -14.18 3.15 2.33
CA LYS A 147 -14.85 3.64 3.54
C LYS A 147 -13.85 3.97 4.64
N GLN A 148 -14.07 5.08 5.33
CA GLN A 148 -13.41 5.36 6.61
C GLN A 148 -14.37 5.10 7.76
N THR A 149 -13.91 4.31 8.76
CA THR A 149 -14.71 3.89 9.90
C THR A 149 -14.13 4.37 11.23
N ASP A 150 -13.10 5.18 11.22
CA ASP A 150 -12.36 5.56 12.43
C ASP A 150 -13.27 6.19 13.48
N ALA A 151 -14.14 7.11 13.08
CA ALA A 151 -15.09 7.77 13.99
C ALA A 151 -16.12 6.77 14.58
N ASP A 152 -16.50 5.72 13.83
CA ASP A 152 -17.45 4.70 14.28
C ASP A 152 -16.86 3.76 15.36
N VAL A 153 -15.54 3.57 15.36
CA VAL A 153 -14.84 2.59 16.22
C VAL A 153 -13.90 3.24 17.24
N THR A 154 -14.05 4.54 17.48
CA THR A 154 -13.21 5.32 18.41
C THR A 154 -11.72 5.16 18.07
N SER A 155 -11.39 5.39 16.80
CA SER A 155 -10.04 5.42 16.26
C SER A 155 -9.84 6.71 15.45
N PHE A 156 -8.63 6.95 14.95
CA PHE A 156 -8.37 8.03 14.00
C PHE A 156 -7.08 7.76 13.21
N ASP A 157 -7.11 8.05 11.93
CA ASP A 157 -5.92 8.12 11.10
C ASP A 157 -5.39 9.56 11.06
N GLY A 158 -4.54 9.88 12.02
CA GLY A 158 -3.87 11.18 12.09
C GLY A 158 -2.57 11.28 11.31
N GLY A 159 -2.25 10.25 10.52
CA GLY A 159 -1.01 10.12 9.77
C GLY A 159 -1.14 10.39 8.28
N TYR A 160 -0.43 9.60 7.50
CA TYR A 160 -0.37 9.74 6.04
C TYR A 160 -1.73 9.53 5.37
N GLY A 161 -2.55 8.58 5.83
CA GLY A 161 -3.84 8.27 5.21
C GLY A 161 -4.76 9.48 5.11
N SER A 162 -4.97 10.21 6.22
CA SER A 162 -5.81 11.41 6.22
C SER A 162 -5.16 12.59 5.47
N ALA A 163 -3.86 12.80 5.67
CA ALA A 163 -3.14 13.94 5.08
C ALA A 163 -3.09 13.85 3.56
N TYR A 164 -2.77 12.67 3.00
CA TYR A 164 -2.70 12.49 1.54
C TYR A 164 -4.07 12.40 0.90
N LEU A 165 -5.04 11.76 1.55
CA LEU A 165 -6.41 11.79 1.04
C LEU A 165 -6.89 13.23 0.83
N ALA A 166 -6.64 14.10 1.81
CA ALA A 166 -7.03 15.51 1.71
C ALA A 166 -6.33 16.26 0.55
N LYS A 167 -5.13 15.83 0.15
CA LYS A 167 -4.44 16.38 -1.03
C LYS A 167 -5.00 15.84 -2.34
N MET A 168 -5.39 14.56 -2.38
CA MET A 168 -5.94 13.92 -3.57
C MET A 168 -7.34 14.44 -3.90
N VAL A 169 -8.25 14.41 -2.93
CA VAL A 169 -9.69 14.69 -3.15
C VAL A 169 -10.12 16.08 -2.68
N GLY A 170 -9.22 16.84 -2.09
CA GLY A 170 -9.48 18.14 -1.48
C GLY A 170 -10.07 18.04 -0.08
N GLN A 171 -9.88 19.10 0.72
CA GLN A 171 -10.21 19.13 2.16
C GLN A 171 -11.68 18.83 2.47
N LYS A 172 -12.62 19.34 1.65
CA LYS A 172 -14.05 19.14 1.91
C LYS A 172 -14.48 17.69 1.72
N LYS A 173 -14.02 17.05 0.64
CA LYS A 173 -14.34 15.64 0.36
C LYS A 173 -13.65 14.70 1.35
N ALA A 174 -12.40 14.93 1.71
CA ALA A 174 -11.72 14.14 2.73
C ALA A 174 -12.45 14.19 4.08
N ARG A 175 -12.88 15.38 4.52
CA ARG A 175 -13.68 15.54 5.76
C ARG A 175 -15.02 14.82 5.67
N GLU A 176 -15.71 14.88 4.54
CA GLU A 176 -16.94 14.11 4.31
C GLU A 176 -16.69 12.60 4.49
N ILE A 177 -15.62 12.06 3.87
CA ILE A 177 -15.25 10.65 3.95
C ILE A 177 -14.98 10.25 5.41
N PHE A 178 -14.14 11.01 6.13
CA PHE A 178 -13.77 10.68 7.51
C PHE A 178 -14.88 10.94 8.54
N PHE A 179 -15.66 12.02 8.37
CA PHE A 179 -16.65 12.42 9.40
C PHE A 179 -17.96 11.67 9.25
N LEU A 180 -18.36 11.34 8.01
CA LEU A 180 -19.63 10.67 7.76
C LEU A 180 -19.52 9.14 7.60
N GLY A 181 -18.32 8.61 7.35
CA GLY A 181 -18.10 7.18 7.23
C GLY A 181 -18.94 6.50 6.16
N ARG A 182 -19.25 7.20 5.06
CA ARG A 182 -20.05 6.66 3.95
C ARG A 182 -19.27 5.67 3.10
N ASN A 183 -20.00 4.83 2.38
CA ASN A 183 -19.44 3.98 1.34
C ASN A 183 -19.29 4.77 0.04
N TYR A 184 -18.15 4.61 -0.64
CA TYR A 184 -17.90 5.15 -1.96
C TYR A 184 -17.53 4.02 -2.91
N SER A 185 -18.20 3.96 -4.05
CA SER A 185 -17.92 3.01 -5.13
C SER A 185 -16.58 3.32 -5.82
N ALA A 186 -16.07 2.36 -6.60
CA ALA A 186 -14.89 2.56 -7.42
C ALA A 186 -15.01 3.79 -8.34
N LYS A 187 -16.17 3.97 -9.00
CA LYS A 187 -16.45 5.09 -9.93
C LYS A 187 -16.48 6.45 -9.21
N GLU A 188 -17.06 6.51 -8.02
CA GLU A 188 -17.02 7.73 -7.20
C GLU A 188 -15.60 8.06 -6.76
N ALA A 189 -14.81 7.03 -6.38
CA ALA A 189 -13.41 7.18 -6.00
C ALA A 189 -12.54 7.68 -7.17
N GLU A 190 -12.75 7.16 -8.38
CA GLU A 190 -12.08 7.64 -9.58
C GLU A 190 -12.47 9.09 -9.91
N ALA A 191 -13.78 9.39 -9.88
CA ALA A 191 -14.28 10.74 -10.18
C ALA A 191 -13.73 11.83 -9.23
N MET A 192 -13.39 11.47 -7.99
CA MET A 192 -12.78 12.40 -7.05
C MET A 192 -11.23 12.39 -7.03
N GLY A 193 -10.60 11.60 -7.89
CA GLY A 193 -9.13 11.51 -8.01
C GLY A 193 -8.45 10.65 -6.95
N MET A 194 -9.19 9.80 -6.25
CA MET A 194 -8.64 8.89 -5.24
C MET A 194 -8.11 7.59 -5.86
N VAL A 195 -8.58 7.21 -7.05
CA VAL A 195 -8.23 6.00 -7.79
C VAL A 195 -7.81 6.39 -9.21
N ASN A 196 -6.77 5.74 -9.74
CA ASN A 196 -6.25 6.02 -11.08
C ASN A 196 -7.10 5.42 -12.20
N ALA A 197 -7.64 4.21 -11.98
CA ALA A 197 -8.49 3.54 -12.95
C ALA A 197 -9.41 2.51 -12.28
N VAL A 198 -10.62 2.39 -12.85
CA VAL A 198 -11.61 1.37 -12.51
C VAL A 198 -11.59 0.29 -13.57
N ILE A 199 -11.40 -0.96 -13.17
CA ILE A 199 -11.14 -2.09 -14.05
C ILE A 199 -12.16 -3.20 -13.73
N PRO A 200 -12.76 -3.88 -14.76
CA PRO A 200 -13.56 -5.07 -14.51
C PRO A 200 -12.79 -6.08 -13.65
N HIS A 201 -13.45 -6.65 -12.65
CA HIS A 201 -12.76 -7.51 -11.66
C HIS A 201 -11.95 -8.64 -12.30
N ALA A 202 -12.51 -9.26 -13.36
CA ALA A 202 -11.84 -10.35 -14.06
C ALA A 202 -10.52 -9.93 -14.76
N GLU A 203 -10.35 -8.64 -15.05
CA GLU A 203 -9.16 -8.09 -15.72
C GLU A 203 -8.20 -7.37 -14.76
N LEU A 204 -8.59 -7.21 -13.50
CA LEU A 204 -7.88 -6.35 -12.55
C LEU A 204 -6.43 -6.81 -12.29
N GLU A 205 -6.19 -8.09 -12.09
CA GLU A 205 -4.84 -8.61 -11.83
C GLU A 205 -3.96 -8.48 -13.09
N GLU A 206 -4.49 -8.84 -14.25
CA GLU A 206 -3.75 -8.72 -15.50
C GLU A 206 -3.42 -7.26 -15.83
N THR A 207 -4.39 -6.35 -15.72
CA THR A 207 -4.18 -4.92 -15.98
C THR A 207 -3.16 -4.31 -15.00
N SER A 208 -3.23 -4.65 -13.72
CA SER A 208 -2.25 -4.16 -12.75
C SER A 208 -0.83 -4.68 -13.03
N TYR A 209 -0.70 -5.92 -13.47
CA TYR A 209 0.59 -6.46 -13.91
C TYR A 209 1.11 -5.76 -15.17
N GLN A 210 0.24 -5.45 -16.15
CA GLN A 210 0.61 -4.69 -17.35
C GLN A 210 1.12 -3.28 -16.99
N TRP A 211 0.43 -2.57 -16.09
CA TRP A 211 0.90 -1.26 -15.60
C TRP A 211 2.28 -1.37 -14.94
N ALA A 212 2.48 -2.43 -14.16
CA ALA A 212 3.79 -2.68 -13.55
C ALA A 212 4.88 -2.91 -14.61
N GLN A 213 4.60 -3.67 -15.67
CA GLN A 213 5.53 -3.88 -16.78
C GLN A 213 5.81 -2.58 -17.57
N GLU A 214 4.81 -1.73 -17.76
CA GLU A 214 5.02 -0.41 -18.38
C GLU A 214 5.97 0.46 -17.56
N ILE A 215 5.85 0.45 -16.23
CA ILE A 215 6.76 1.16 -15.31
C ILE A 215 8.17 0.57 -15.38
N LEU A 216 8.29 -0.75 -15.41
CA LEU A 216 9.59 -1.44 -15.53
C LEU A 216 10.29 -1.13 -16.85
N GLY A 217 9.57 -0.79 -17.90
CA GLY A 217 10.10 -0.32 -19.19
C GLY A 217 10.70 1.11 -19.14
N LYS A 218 10.58 1.83 -18.02
CA LYS A 218 11.14 3.18 -17.84
C LYS A 218 12.50 3.13 -17.14
N SER A 219 13.19 4.28 -17.08
CA SER A 219 14.43 4.41 -16.33
C SER A 219 14.19 4.19 -14.83
N PRO A 220 14.78 3.16 -14.20
CA PRO A 220 14.60 2.93 -12.77
C PRO A 220 15.04 4.10 -11.89
N MET A 221 16.12 4.76 -12.28
CA MET A 221 16.64 5.96 -11.60
C MET A 221 15.64 7.10 -11.67
N SER A 222 15.09 7.37 -12.87
CA SER A 222 14.13 8.46 -13.04
C SER A 222 12.83 8.21 -12.26
N ILE A 223 12.28 6.99 -12.30
CA ILE A 223 11.08 6.61 -11.54
C ILE A 223 11.30 6.82 -10.03
N ARG A 224 12.43 6.36 -9.50
CA ARG A 224 12.79 6.57 -8.10
C ARG A 224 12.84 8.04 -7.71
N MET A 225 13.56 8.85 -8.50
CA MET A 225 13.71 10.28 -8.22
C MET A 225 12.39 11.04 -8.35
N LEU A 226 11.52 10.66 -9.30
CA LEU A 226 10.18 11.21 -9.42
C LEU A 226 9.31 10.88 -8.21
N LYS A 227 9.32 9.63 -7.74
CA LYS A 227 8.60 9.24 -6.51
C LYS A 227 9.08 10.09 -5.32
N PHE A 228 10.38 10.23 -5.13
CA PHE A 228 10.93 11.05 -4.05
C PHE A 228 10.59 12.53 -4.21
N ALA A 229 10.68 13.08 -5.41
CA ALA A 229 10.31 14.47 -5.66
C ALA A 229 8.84 14.77 -5.33
N MET A 230 7.93 13.83 -5.58
CA MET A 230 6.51 13.96 -5.25
C MET A 230 6.23 13.76 -3.75
N ASN A 231 6.99 12.89 -3.08
CA ASN A 231 6.71 12.50 -1.70
C ASN A 231 7.43 13.35 -0.65
N LEU A 232 8.74 13.59 -0.84
CA LEU A 232 9.60 14.06 0.25
C LEU A 232 9.42 15.53 0.61
N THR A 233 8.88 16.34 -0.29
CA THR A 233 8.61 17.76 -0.04
C THR A 233 7.62 17.97 1.12
N ASP A 234 6.74 17.03 1.36
CA ASP A 234 5.73 17.08 2.40
C ASP A 234 6.21 16.55 3.76
N ASP A 235 7.34 15.85 3.77
CA ASP A 235 7.84 15.15 4.97
C ASP A 235 8.95 15.94 5.70
N GLY A 236 9.17 17.19 5.30
CA GLY A 236 10.09 18.10 5.98
C GLY A 236 11.51 17.52 6.16
N MET A 237 12.06 17.59 7.38
CA MET A 237 13.42 17.11 7.66
C MET A 237 13.59 15.60 7.47
N VAL A 238 12.54 14.80 7.65
CA VAL A 238 12.58 13.35 7.37
C VAL A 238 12.72 13.13 5.86
N GLY A 239 11.95 13.85 5.05
CA GLY A 239 12.09 13.83 3.59
C GLY A 239 13.47 14.27 3.12
N GLN A 240 14.02 15.33 3.71
CA GLN A 240 15.38 15.80 3.42
C GLN A 240 16.42 14.71 3.74
N GLN A 241 16.28 13.99 4.84
CA GLN A 241 17.19 12.90 5.21
C GLN A 241 17.15 11.74 4.20
N VAL A 242 15.96 11.35 3.74
CA VAL A 242 15.82 10.31 2.71
C VAL A 242 16.43 10.76 1.38
N PHE A 243 16.17 12.01 0.97
CA PHE A 243 16.77 12.59 -0.22
C PHE A 243 18.30 12.63 -0.14
N ALA A 244 18.86 13.03 1.00
CA ALA A 244 20.30 13.10 1.21
C ALA A 244 20.96 11.72 1.02
N GLY A 245 20.38 10.64 1.54
CA GLY A 245 20.87 9.28 1.34
C GLY A 245 20.90 8.88 -0.13
N GLU A 246 19.84 9.18 -0.88
CA GLU A 246 19.77 8.87 -2.30
C GLU A 246 20.72 9.72 -3.14
N ALA A 247 20.79 11.02 -2.86
CA ALA A 247 21.73 11.93 -3.54
C ALA A 247 23.19 11.50 -3.33
N THR A 248 23.56 11.12 -2.11
CA THR A 248 24.89 10.60 -1.78
C THR A 248 25.19 9.31 -2.55
N ARG A 249 24.23 8.39 -2.61
CA ARG A 249 24.38 7.14 -3.36
C ARG A 249 24.63 7.41 -4.85
N LEU A 250 23.89 8.33 -5.46
CA LEU A 250 24.07 8.73 -6.85
C LEU A 250 25.43 9.44 -7.07
N ALA A 251 25.83 10.31 -6.13
CA ALA A 251 27.12 11.00 -6.20
C ALA A 251 28.30 10.02 -6.21
N TYR A 252 28.25 8.96 -5.40
CA TYR A 252 29.29 7.92 -5.37
C TYR A 252 29.42 7.11 -6.66
N MET A 253 28.45 7.19 -7.57
CA MET A 253 28.49 6.53 -8.87
C MET A 253 29.13 7.39 -9.96
N THR A 254 29.48 8.65 -9.70
CA THR A 254 30.11 9.56 -10.65
C THR A 254 31.62 9.31 -10.78
N GLU A 255 32.21 9.69 -11.90
CA GLU A 255 33.66 9.62 -12.08
C GLU A 255 34.39 10.56 -11.10
N GLU A 256 33.86 11.76 -10.86
CA GLU A 256 34.38 12.71 -9.86
C GLU A 256 34.56 12.08 -8.47
N ALA A 257 33.59 11.33 -8.01
CA ALA A 257 33.68 10.65 -6.71
C ALA A 257 34.74 9.53 -6.72
N LYS A 258 35.02 8.92 -7.86
CA LYS A 258 36.08 7.90 -8.01
C LYS A 258 37.47 8.53 -7.99
N GLU A 259 37.63 9.74 -8.54
CA GLU A 259 38.91 10.48 -8.54
C GLU A 259 39.27 11.00 -7.15
N GLY A 260 38.29 11.23 -6.27
CA GLY A 260 38.48 11.77 -4.93
C GLY A 260 38.86 10.73 -3.84
N ARG A 261 39.23 9.51 -4.23
CA ARG A 261 39.62 8.40 -3.30
C ARG A 261 41.12 8.26 -3.14
#